data_a80e9b09302bf383933a8dae3d8a2999
#
_entry.id   a80e9b09302bf383933a8dae3d8a2999
#
_cell.length_a   1.000
_cell.length_b   1.000
_cell.length_c   1.000
_cell.angle_alpha   90.00
_cell.angle_beta   90.00
_cell.angle_gamma   90.00
#
_symmetry.space_group_name_H-M   'P 1'
#
loop_
_entity.id
_entity.type
_entity.pdbx_description
1 polymer ?
#
loop_
_entity_poly.entity_id
_entity_poly.type
_entity_poly.pdbx_seq_one_letter_code
_entity_poly.pdbx_strand_id
1 'polypeptide(L)'
;MQSSTSGPSVRSRSRLRVFATAALALLLVPLLAGCLRVQVSMGVSADDKVSGQVVAATVPKDENDKGPQLTPPDSLSSRIRVQEYRKDGYVGSQAFFSGLSFGDVQKLGSMYSETGTALQLSLRRAGDLVSLEGRVDLENVPAQGTDVQFTIAFPARVATTNGTREGESTVTWKLPAGDVSTLRAEVRYADPSTRSFAGWAGMAAGVAVAVAAIVGGMAWATRNRTRPPRPPAEQPVATSSR
;
A
#
# COMPACT_ATOMS: atom_id res chain seq x y z
N MET A 1 -48.19 70.97 -44.06
CA MET A 1 -47.02 70.73 -43.20
C MET A 1 -47.43 69.60 -42.26
N GLN A 2 -47.02 68.35 -42.56
CA GLN A 2 -47.28 67.19 -41.71
C GLN A 2 -45.94 66.66 -41.26
N SER A 3 -45.69 66.70 -39.96
CA SER A 3 -44.49 66.18 -39.33
C SER A 3 -44.71 64.68 -38.95
N SER A 4 -44.05 63.78 -39.64
CA SER A 4 -44.04 62.33 -39.28
C SER A 4 -43.01 62.08 -38.21
N THR A 5 -43.47 61.71 -37.00
CA THR A 5 -42.64 61.29 -35.92
C THR A 5 -42.47 59.78 -35.99
N SER A 6 -41.26 59.31 -36.36
CA SER A 6 -40.88 57.87 -36.37
C SER A 6 -40.54 57.41 -34.96
N GLY A 7 -41.31 56.51 -34.37
CA GLY A 7 -41.04 55.90 -33.06
C GLY A 7 -39.90 54.87 -33.14
N PRO A 8 -39.08 54.71 -32.11
CA PRO A 8 -37.98 53.78 -32.09
C PRO A 8 -38.44 52.33 -31.93
N SER A 9 -37.92 51.43 -32.76
CA SER A 9 -38.27 50.02 -32.85
C SER A 9 -37.90 49.23 -31.58
N VAL A 10 -38.95 48.70 -30.92
CA VAL A 10 -38.86 47.83 -29.68
C VAL A 10 -38.26 46.44 -29.97
N ARG A 11 -37.99 46.11 -31.24
CA ARG A 11 -37.54 44.74 -31.65
C ARG A 11 -36.06 44.40 -31.32
N SER A 12 -35.21 45.36 -30.97
CA SER A 12 -33.76 45.12 -30.73
C SER A 12 -33.46 44.53 -29.33
N ARG A 13 -34.26 44.87 -28.33
CA ARG A 13 -34.01 44.46 -26.94
C ARG A 13 -34.31 42.98 -26.62
N SER A 14 -35.23 42.34 -27.36
CA SER A 14 -35.55 40.94 -27.15
C SER A 14 -34.46 40.00 -27.72
N ARG A 15 -33.88 40.37 -28.86
CA ARG A 15 -32.78 39.57 -29.47
C ARG A 15 -31.51 39.62 -28.62
N LEU A 16 -31.18 40.78 -28.05
CA LEU A 16 -30.02 40.90 -27.16
C LEU A 16 -30.14 40.07 -25.88
N ARG A 17 -31.38 39.96 -25.32
CA ARG A 17 -31.65 39.10 -24.15
C ARG A 17 -31.54 37.63 -24.48
N VAL A 18 -32.01 37.20 -25.64
CA VAL A 18 -31.89 35.80 -26.10
C VAL A 18 -30.42 35.41 -26.35
N PHE A 19 -29.62 36.32 -26.94
CA PHE A 19 -28.18 36.09 -27.12
C PHE A 19 -27.45 36.08 -25.79
N ALA A 20 -27.78 36.92 -24.83
CA ALA A 20 -27.17 36.96 -23.51
C ALA A 20 -27.47 35.68 -22.69
N THR A 21 -28.71 35.16 -22.75
CA THR A 21 -29.08 33.91 -22.08
C THR A 21 -28.47 32.68 -22.76
N ALA A 22 -28.35 32.67 -24.08
CA ALA A 22 -27.71 31.61 -24.84
C ALA A 22 -26.17 31.61 -24.57
N ALA A 23 -25.53 32.78 -24.52
CA ALA A 23 -24.13 32.91 -24.18
C ALA A 23 -23.83 32.51 -22.71
N LEU A 24 -24.72 32.85 -21.77
CA LEU A 24 -24.61 32.45 -20.37
C LEU A 24 -24.81 30.95 -20.21
N ALA A 25 -25.76 30.33 -20.94
CA ALA A 25 -25.97 28.88 -20.96
C ALA A 25 -24.77 28.15 -21.58
N LEU A 26 -24.18 28.69 -22.65
CA LEU A 26 -22.96 28.10 -23.28
C LEU A 26 -21.73 28.21 -22.39
N LEU A 27 -21.64 29.22 -21.51
CA LEU A 27 -20.56 29.39 -20.55
C LEU A 27 -20.69 28.46 -19.32
N LEU A 28 -21.92 27.97 -19.04
CA LEU A 28 -22.20 27.04 -17.96
C LEU A 28 -22.00 25.55 -18.36
N VAL A 29 -21.94 25.23 -19.64
CA VAL A 29 -21.79 23.87 -20.15
C VAL A 29 -20.46 23.20 -19.71
N PRO A 30 -19.29 23.87 -19.67
CA PRO A 30 -18.06 23.23 -19.21
C PRO A 30 -18.03 22.92 -17.71
N LEU A 31 -18.95 23.46 -16.91
CA LEU A 31 -19.01 23.18 -15.46
C LEU A 31 -19.67 21.84 -15.13
N LEU A 32 -20.24 21.12 -16.12
CA LEU A 32 -20.83 19.79 -15.96
C LEU A 32 -19.92 18.66 -16.44
N ALA A 33 -18.66 18.93 -16.77
CA ALA A 33 -17.68 17.89 -17.02
C ALA A 33 -17.44 17.12 -15.72
N GLY A 34 -17.93 15.88 -15.66
CA GLY A 34 -17.85 15.04 -14.48
C GLY A 34 -16.41 14.88 -14.02
N CYS A 35 -16.07 15.46 -12.87
CA CYS A 35 -14.77 15.34 -12.25
C CYS A 35 -14.58 13.91 -11.73
N LEU A 36 -13.61 13.18 -12.25
CA LEU A 36 -13.22 11.87 -11.74
C LEU A 36 -12.14 12.06 -10.67
N ARG A 37 -12.38 11.53 -9.48
CA ARG A 37 -11.38 11.46 -8.40
C ARG A 37 -11.03 10.00 -8.14
N VAL A 38 -9.76 9.66 -8.29
CA VAL A 38 -9.22 8.36 -7.93
C VAL A 38 -8.06 8.56 -6.97
N GLN A 39 -8.20 8.05 -5.76
CA GLN A 39 -7.15 8.15 -4.75
C GLN A 39 -6.80 6.75 -4.25
N VAL A 40 -5.56 6.34 -4.46
CA VAL A 40 -5.00 5.10 -3.94
C VAL A 40 -4.02 5.45 -2.85
N SER A 41 -4.24 4.94 -1.66
CA SER A 41 -3.32 5.10 -0.53
C SER A 41 -3.05 3.75 0.09
N MET A 42 -1.78 3.34 0.13
CA MET A 42 -1.39 2.06 0.70
C MET A 42 -0.13 2.15 1.54
N GLY A 43 0.02 1.21 2.45
CA GLY A 43 1.20 1.04 3.28
C GLY A 43 1.73 -0.38 3.20
N VAL A 44 3.04 -0.52 3.10
CA VAL A 44 3.77 -1.78 3.16
C VAL A 44 4.30 -1.95 4.57
N SER A 45 4.03 -3.09 5.20
CA SER A 45 4.60 -3.43 6.50
C SER A 45 5.97 -4.11 6.37
N ALA A 46 6.72 -4.17 7.48
CA ALA A 46 7.99 -4.89 7.52
C ALA A 46 7.87 -6.41 7.27
N ASP A 47 6.64 -6.95 7.34
CA ASP A 47 6.32 -8.37 7.07
C ASP A 47 5.77 -8.60 5.66
N ASP A 48 6.04 -7.69 4.71
CA ASP A 48 5.60 -7.75 3.31
C ASP A 48 4.08 -7.85 3.14
N LYS A 49 3.33 -7.23 4.05
CA LYS A 49 1.88 -7.10 3.94
C LYS A 49 1.51 -5.70 3.51
N VAL A 50 0.53 -5.62 2.62
CA VAL A 50 0.03 -4.36 2.08
C VAL A 50 -1.38 -4.13 2.60
N SER A 51 -1.61 -2.93 3.13
CA SER A 51 -2.91 -2.49 3.61
C SER A 51 -3.18 -1.07 3.10
N GLY A 52 -4.45 -0.71 2.92
CA GLY A 52 -4.77 0.62 2.43
C GLY A 52 -6.19 0.78 1.96
N GLN A 53 -6.39 1.76 1.11
CA GLN A 53 -7.69 2.10 0.55
C GLN A 53 -7.59 2.61 -0.89
N VAL A 54 -8.65 2.41 -1.63
CA VAL A 54 -8.89 2.98 -2.95
C VAL A 54 -10.20 3.73 -2.92
N VAL A 55 -10.21 4.98 -3.34
CA VAL A 55 -11.41 5.79 -3.54
C VAL A 55 -11.58 6.01 -5.03
N ALA A 56 -12.78 5.77 -5.53
CA ALA A 56 -13.22 6.11 -6.87
C ALA A 56 -14.52 6.88 -6.78
N ALA A 57 -14.53 8.12 -7.21
CA ALA A 57 -15.68 8.99 -7.07
C ALA A 57 -15.79 10.00 -8.21
N THR A 58 -17.02 10.40 -8.51
CA THR A 58 -17.33 11.45 -9.50
C THR A 58 -18.28 12.47 -8.89
N VAL A 59 -18.41 13.62 -9.53
CA VAL A 59 -19.52 14.54 -9.24
C VAL A 59 -20.80 13.88 -9.74
N PRO A 60 -21.86 13.75 -8.92
CA PRO A 60 -23.10 13.09 -9.31
C PRO A 60 -23.78 13.84 -10.44
N LYS A 61 -24.33 13.11 -11.41
CA LYS A 61 -25.13 13.66 -12.52
C LYS A 61 -26.56 13.98 -12.10
N ASP A 62 -27.07 13.23 -11.12
CA ASP A 62 -28.39 13.40 -10.52
C ASP A 62 -28.39 12.88 -9.08
N GLU A 63 -29.52 13.02 -8.36
CA GLU A 63 -29.67 12.64 -6.95
C GLU A 63 -29.51 11.13 -6.69
N ASN A 64 -29.75 10.30 -7.71
CA ASN A 64 -29.67 8.84 -7.62
C ASN A 64 -28.34 8.28 -8.13
N ASP A 65 -27.46 9.14 -8.64
CA ASP A 65 -26.16 8.71 -9.15
C ASP A 65 -25.29 8.18 -8.00
N LYS A 66 -24.87 6.94 -8.15
CA LYS A 66 -23.99 6.26 -7.17
C LYS A 66 -22.50 6.40 -7.52
N GLY A 67 -22.21 6.97 -8.69
CA GLY A 67 -20.84 7.08 -9.19
C GLY A 67 -20.15 5.73 -9.45
N PRO A 68 -18.82 5.72 -9.61
CA PRO A 68 -18.05 4.52 -9.88
C PRO A 68 -18.17 3.49 -8.76
N GLN A 69 -18.40 2.22 -9.12
CA GLN A 69 -18.52 1.11 -8.20
C GLN A 69 -17.28 0.21 -8.30
N LEU A 70 -16.58 0.02 -7.17
CA LEU A 70 -15.46 -0.90 -7.07
C LEU A 70 -15.97 -2.31 -6.78
N THR A 71 -15.55 -3.29 -7.56
CA THR A 71 -15.91 -4.69 -7.36
C THR A 71 -14.67 -5.50 -6.95
N PRO A 72 -14.62 -6.02 -5.71
CA PRO A 72 -13.49 -6.82 -5.27
C PRO A 72 -13.37 -8.11 -6.10
N PRO A 73 -12.16 -8.55 -6.46
CA PRO A 73 -11.97 -9.88 -7.03
C PRO A 73 -12.43 -10.96 -6.04
N ASP A 74 -13.06 -12.03 -6.52
CA ASP A 74 -13.59 -13.13 -5.68
C ASP A 74 -12.53 -13.68 -4.73
N SER A 75 -11.30 -13.83 -5.21
CA SER A 75 -10.16 -14.33 -4.43
C SER A 75 -9.74 -13.43 -3.27
N LEU A 76 -10.18 -12.17 -3.23
CA LEU A 76 -9.85 -11.17 -2.22
C LEU A 76 -11.07 -10.64 -1.45
N SER A 77 -12.27 -11.11 -1.74
CA SER A 77 -13.53 -10.63 -1.15
C SER A 77 -13.56 -10.64 0.38
N SER A 78 -12.89 -11.60 1.02
CA SER A 78 -12.76 -11.66 2.49
C SER A 78 -11.77 -10.64 3.08
N ARG A 79 -10.88 -10.08 2.28
CA ARG A 79 -9.83 -9.13 2.69
C ARG A 79 -10.06 -7.70 2.21
N ILE A 80 -11.09 -7.50 1.38
CA ILE A 80 -11.47 -6.20 0.84
C ILE A 80 -12.90 -5.88 1.27
N ARG A 81 -13.10 -4.71 1.87
CA ARG A 81 -14.42 -4.19 2.23
C ARG A 81 -14.71 -2.97 1.39
N VAL A 82 -15.78 -3.00 0.61
CA VAL A 82 -16.26 -1.85 -0.18
C VAL A 82 -17.42 -1.18 0.56
N GLN A 83 -17.42 0.14 0.55
CA GLN A 83 -18.49 0.96 1.08
C GLN A 83 -18.78 2.14 0.15
N GLU A 84 -19.97 2.72 0.28
CA GLU A 84 -20.34 3.93 -0.44
C GLU A 84 -19.47 5.12 0.00
N TYR A 85 -19.07 5.95 -0.96
CA TYR A 85 -18.33 7.18 -0.73
C TYR A 85 -19.18 8.39 -1.10
N ARG A 86 -19.46 9.26 -0.10
CA ARG A 86 -20.10 10.56 -0.28
C ARG A 86 -19.37 11.61 0.51
N LYS A 87 -18.58 12.42 -0.17
CA LYS A 87 -17.79 13.48 0.49
C LYS A 87 -17.45 14.59 -0.49
N ASP A 88 -17.52 15.84 -0.01
CA ASP A 88 -17.10 17.04 -0.76
C ASP A 88 -17.80 17.18 -2.12
N GLY A 89 -19.07 16.76 -2.23
CA GLY A 89 -19.83 16.80 -3.47
C GLY A 89 -19.51 15.67 -4.45
N TYR A 90 -18.70 14.69 -4.07
CA TYR A 90 -18.39 13.49 -4.86
C TYR A 90 -19.18 12.29 -4.35
N VAL A 91 -19.57 11.42 -5.27
CA VAL A 91 -20.22 10.13 -5.00
C VAL A 91 -19.45 9.00 -5.70
N GLY A 92 -19.43 7.83 -5.08
CA GLY A 92 -18.75 6.66 -5.61
C GLY A 92 -18.58 5.57 -4.59
N SER A 93 -17.47 4.85 -4.66
CA SER A 93 -17.13 3.80 -3.70
C SER A 93 -15.72 3.91 -3.17
N GLN A 94 -15.53 3.37 -1.97
CA GLN A 94 -14.27 3.26 -1.27
C GLN A 94 -14.04 1.82 -0.87
N ALA A 95 -12.91 1.26 -1.27
CA ALA A 95 -12.48 -0.07 -0.92
C ALA A 95 -11.33 -0.01 0.10
N PHE A 96 -11.48 -0.68 1.23
CA PHE A 96 -10.43 -0.89 2.21
C PHE A 96 -9.89 -2.30 2.09
N PHE A 97 -8.60 -2.47 2.14
CA PHE A 97 -7.94 -3.77 2.11
C PHE A 97 -6.86 -3.88 3.19
N SER A 98 -6.64 -5.08 3.69
CA SER A 98 -5.63 -5.31 4.72
C SER A 98 -4.94 -6.65 4.56
N GLY A 99 -3.64 -6.69 4.89
CA GLY A 99 -2.85 -7.91 4.92
C GLY A 99 -2.66 -8.61 3.57
N LEU A 100 -2.74 -7.88 2.46
CA LEU A 100 -2.51 -8.43 1.13
C LEU A 100 -1.04 -8.80 0.95
N SER A 101 -0.75 -9.92 0.27
CA SER A 101 0.60 -10.23 -0.19
C SER A 101 0.97 -9.36 -1.40
N PHE A 102 2.25 -9.28 -1.74
CA PHE A 102 2.71 -8.60 -2.96
C PHE A 102 2.05 -9.16 -4.24
N GLY A 103 1.84 -10.48 -4.30
CA GLY A 103 1.12 -11.11 -5.41
C GLY A 103 -0.37 -10.75 -5.48
N ASP A 104 -1.01 -10.49 -4.33
CA ASP A 104 -2.43 -10.09 -4.29
C ASP A 104 -2.62 -8.63 -4.73
N VAL A 105 -1.63 -7.77 -4.54
CA VAL A 105 -1.69 -6.36 -4.97
C VAL A 105 -1.90 -6.23 -6.47
N GLN A 106 -1.35 -7.13 -7.27
CA GLN A 106 -1.55 -7.16 -8.72
C GLN A 106 -3.03 -7.31 -9.12
N LYS A 107 -3.81 -8.01 -8.29
CA LYS A 107 -5.24 -8.22 -8.53
C LYS A 107 -6.11 -7.00 -8.24
N LEU A 108 -5.58 -5.99 -7.52
CA LEU A 108 -6.32 -4.75 -7.24
C LEU A 108 -6.64 -3.97 -8.52
N GLY A 109 -5.82 -4.11 -9.56
CA GLY A 109 -6.07 -3.48 -10.85
C GLY A 109 -7.37 -3.93 -11.52
N SER A 110 -7.82 -5.17 -11.28
CA SER A 110 -9.07 -5.69 -11.83
C SER A 110 -10.35 -5.14 -11.18
N MET A 111 -10.26 -4.43 -10.04
CA MET A 111 -11.41 -3.78 -9.41
C MET A 111 -12.00 -2.64 -10.24
N TYR A 112 -11.29 -2.21 -11.26
CA TYR A 112 -11.54 -0.99 -12.04
C TYR A 112 -11.98 -1.24 -13.49
N SER A 113 -12.57 -2.39 -13.79
CA SER A 113 -12.84 -2.84 -15.17
C SER A 113 -13.82 -1.96 -15.99
N GLU A 114 -14.64 -1.13 -15.33
CA GLU A 114 -15.71 -0.39 -16.02
C GLU A 114 -15.31 1.04 -16.48
N THR A 115 -14.19 1.58 -16.03
CA THR A 115 -13.84 3.01 -16.26
C THR A 115 -12.80 3.23 -17.35
N GLY A 116 -12.38 2.19 -18.08
CA GLY A 116 -11.33 2.32 -19.12
C GLY A 116 -9.93 2.63 -18.55
N THR A 117 -9.77 2.57 -17.24
CA THR A 117 -8.49 2.78 -16.57
C THR A 117 -7.82 1.44 -16.31
N ALA A 118 -6.70 1.18 -16.94
CA ALA A 118 -5.89 -0.01 -16.67
C ALA A 118 -4.81 0.32 -15.64
N LEU A 119 -4.95 -0.22 -14.42
CA LEU A 119 -3.92 -0.17 -13.38
C LEU A 119 -3.20 -1.52 -13.33
N GLN A 120 -1.92 -1.53 -13.66
CA GLN A 120 -1.03 -2.66 -13.44
C GLN A 120 -0.04 -2.29 -12.34
N LEU A 121 -0.02 -3.06 -11.28
CA LEU A 121 0.85 -2.81 -10.13
C LEU A 121 1.58 -4.09 -9.75
N SER A 122 2.88 -4.02 -9.56
CA SER A 122 3.73 -5.14 -9.17
C SER A 122 4.66 -4.72 -8.04
N LEU A 123 4.60 -5.46 -6.94
CA LEU A 123 5.55 -5.41 -5.85
C LEU A 123 6.37 -6.69 -5.86
N ARG A 124 7.69 -6.57 -5.83
CA ARG A 124 8.60 -7.71 -5.84
C ARG A 124 9.70 -7.52 -4.80
N ARG A 125 10.11 -8.64 -4.21
CA ARG A 125 11.25 -8.69 -3.29
C ARG A 125 12.38 -9.52 -3.89
N ALA A 126 13.61 -9.02 -3.72
CA ALA A 126 14.85 -9.74 -4.00
C ALA A 126 15.82 -9.51 -2.84
N GLY A 127 15.85 -10.44 -1.88
CA GLY A 127 16.58 -10.25 -0.62
C GLY A 127 16.03 -9.05 0.17
N ASP A 128 16.89 -8.12 0.53
CA ASP A 128 16.51 -6.90 1.26
C ASP A 128 15.93 -5.79 0.35
N LEU A 129 15.99 -5.96 -0.97
CA LEU A 129 15.46 -4.99 -1.93
C LEU A 129 14.00 -5.29 -2.23
N VAL A 130 13.13 -4.31 -2.05
CA VAL A 130 11.74 -4.32 -2.53
C VAL A 130 11.57 -3.26 -3.60
N SER A 131 11.04 -3.67 -4.75
CA SER A 131 10.74 -2.81 -5.90
C SER A 131 9.24 -2.73 -6.14
N LEU A 132 8.76 -1.51 -6.36
CA LEU A 132 7.43 -1.20 -6.89
C LEU A 132 7.57 -0.83 -8.36
N GLU A 133 6.82 -1.48 -9.21
CA GLU A 133 6.60 -1.10 -10.60
C GLU A 133 5.12 -0.98 -10.87
N GLY A 134 4.70 0.11 -11.49
CA GLY A 134 3.32 0.36 -11.86
C GLY A 134 3.20 0.99 -13.24
N ARG A 135 2.11 0.69 -13.92
CA ARG A 135 1.66 1.33 -15.15
C ARG A 135 0.20 1.69 -15.00
N VAL A 136 -0.10 2.94 -15.21
CA VAL A 136 -1.47 3.47 -15.17
C VAL A 136 -1.77 4.09 -16.52
N ASP A 137 -2.78 3.57 -17.18
CA ASP A 137 -3.26 4.05 -18.47
C ASP A 137 -4.49 4.92 -18.25
N LEU A 138 -4.36 6.20 -18.55
CA LEU A 138 -5.41 7.20 -18.44
C LEU A 138 -5.67 7.89 -19.80
N GLU A 139 -5.20 7.31 -20.92
CA GLU A 139 -5.34 7.91 -22.27
C GLU A 139 -6.77 8.25 -22.62
N ASN A 140 -7.73 7.40 -22.21
CA ASN A 140 -9.16 7.58 -22.51
C ASN A 140 -9.91 8.36 -21.42
N VAL A 141 -9.21 8.89 -20.42
CA VAL A 141 -9.82 9.64 -19.32
C VAL A 141 -9.73 11.13 -19.62
N PRO A 142 -10.86 11.88 -19.58
CA PRO A 142 -10.87 13.32 -19.84
C PRO A 142 -9.96 14.08 -18.89
N ALA A 143 -9.12 14.98 -19.40
CA ALA A 143 -8.17 15.75 -18.59
C ALA A 143 -8.87 16.76 -17.67
N GLN A 144 -10.03 17.31 -18.09
CA GLN A 144 -10.76 18.30 -17.32
C GLN A 144 -11.45 17.67 -16.11
N GLY A 145 -11.11 18.15 -14.91
CA GLY A 145 -11.73 17.73 -13.66
C GLY A 145 -11.30 16.34 -13.17
N THR A 146 -10.27 15.73 -13.73
CA THR A 146 -9.74 14.44 -13.28
C THR A 146 -8.57 14.65 -12.31
N ASP A 147 -8.69 14.05 -11.11
CA ASP A 147 -7.66 14.02 -10.06
C ASP A 147 -7.33 12.57 -9.71
N VAL A 148 -6.21 12.07 -10.20
CA VAL A 148 -5.72 10.71 -9.94
C VAL A 148 -4.43 10.78 -9.15
N GLN A 149 -4.45 10.24 -7.94
CA GLN A 149 -3.31 10.23 -7.03
C GLN A 149 -3.04 8.84 -6.50
N PHE A 150 -1.77 8.45 -6.51
CA PHE A 150 -1.29 7.22 -5.91
C PHE A 150 -0.25 7.54 -4.85
N THR A 151 -0.47 7.08 -3.62
CA THR A 151 0.45 7.26 -2.49
C THR A 151 0.79 5.91 -1.89
N ILE A 152 2.08 5.69 -1.61
CA ILE A 152 2.54 4.49 -0.92
C ILE A 152 3.55 4.85 0.19
N ALA A 153 3.35 4.26 1.36
CA ALA A 153 4.28 4.33 2.48
C ALA A 153 5.00 2.98 2.64
N PHE A 154 6.31 3.03 2.79
CA PHE A 154 7.17 1.85 3.00
C PHE A 154 7.65 1.76 4.44
N PRO A 155 8.09 0.59 4.93
CA PRO A 155 8.60 0.43 6.30
C PRO A 155 10.02 0.99 6.50
N ALA A 156 10.66 1.48 5.43
CA ALA A 156 12.00 2.05 5.46
C ALA A 156 12.15 3.18 4.45
N ARG A 157 13.29 3.86 4.49
CA ARG A 157 13.63 4.97 3.59
C ARG A 157 13.61 4.53 2.13
N VAL A 158 12.96 5.32 1.28
CA VAL A 158 12.93 5.10 -0.18
C VAL A 158 14.31 5.45 -0.77
N ALA A 159 14.94 4.47 -1.42
CA ALA A 159 16.24 4.65 -2.06
C ALA A 159 16.10 5.38 -3.40
N THR A 160 15.23 4.90 -4.28
CA THR A 160 15.02 5.44 -5.63
C THR A 160 13.52 5.53 -5.92
N THR A 161 13.09 6.60 -6.59
CA THR A 161 11.71 6.74 -7.07
C THR A 161 11.64 7.78 -8.19
N ASN A 162 10.64 7.67 -9.05
CA ASN A 162 10.25 8.70 -10.02
C ASN A 162 9.04 9.54 -9.54
N GLY A 163 8.52 9.26 -8.35
CA GLY A 163 7.45 10.05 -7.71
C GLY A 163 7.98 11.14 -6.80
N THR A 164 7.06 11.95 -6.26
CA THR A 164 7.36 12.99 -5.27
C THR A 164 7.49 12.33 -3.89
N ARG A 165 8.61 12.57 -3.20
CA ARG A 165 8.81 12.07 -1.83
C ARG A 165 8.06 12.94 -0.84
N GLU A 166 7.27 12.32 0.03
CA GLU A 166 6.65 12.93 1.19
C GLU A 166 7.32 12.38 2.48
N GLY A 167 8.43 13.01 2.87
CA GLY A 167 9.30 12.50 3.93
C GLY A 167 10.27 11.43 3.44
N GLU A 168 10.67 10.51 4.34
CA GLU A 168 11.70 9.52 4.03
C GLU A 168 11.16 8.22 3.40
N SER A 169 9.95 7.84 3.76
CA SER A 169 9.38 6.51 3.45
C SER A 169 8.11 6.54 2.61
N THR A 170 7.58 7.73 2.29
CA THR A 170 6.34 7.88 1.53
C THR A 170 6.61 8.51 0.18
N VAL A 171 5.95 8.00 -0.84
CA VAL A 171 6.01 8.51 -2.21
C VAL A 171 4.61 8.71 -2.75
N THR A 172 4.41 9.84 -3.42
CA THR A 172 3.15 10.20 -4.08
C THR A 172 3.38 10.48 -5.55
N TRP A 173 2.49 9.98 -6.39
CA TRP A 173 2.40 10.30 -7.81
C TRP A 173 1.05 10.96 -8.08
N LYS A 174 1.09 12.11 -8.74
CA LYS A 174 -0.07 12.74 -9.37
C LYS A 174 -0.05 12.34 -10.83
N LEU A 175 -1.09 11.66 -11.28
CA LEU A 175 -1.14 11.04 -12.61
C LEU A 175 -1.99 11.89 -13.53
N PRO A 176 -1.40 12.46 -14.59
CA PRO A 176 -2.14 13.26 -15.55
C PRO A 176 -3.13 12.38 -16.34
N ALA A 177 -4.36 12.86 -16.49
CA ALA A 177 -5.32 12.26 -17.39
C ALA A 177 -4.95 12.50 -18.86
N GLY A 178 -5.35 11.61 -19.75
CA GLY A 178 -4.99 11.65 -21.16
C GLY A 178 -3.60 11.09 -21.47
N ASP A 179 -2.93 10.45 -20.50
CA ASP A 179 -1.56 9.95 -20.66
C ASP A 179 -1.36 8.58 -19.97
N VAL A 180 -0.28 7.90 -20.34
CA VAL A 180 0.18 6.68 -19.67
C VAL A 180 1.32 7.00 -18.72
N SER A 181 1.10 6.75 -17.45
CA SER A 181 2.09 7.02 -16.41
C SER A 181 2.74 5.74 -15.89
N THR A 182 4.02 5.82 -15.54
CA THR A 182 4.75 4.74 -14.87
C THR A 182 5.13 5.13 -13.45
N LEU A 183 4.98 4.19 -12.51
CA LEU A 183 5.35 4.34 -11.12
C LEU A 183 6.55 3.44 -10.83
N ARG A 184 7.58 4.00 -10.18
CA ARG A 184 8.76 3.24 -9.76
C ARG A 184 9.21 3.70 -8.38
N ALA A 185 9.47 2.73 -7.50
CA ALA A 185 10.12 2.99 -6.23
C ALA A 185 10.93 1.77 -5.79
N GLU A 186 12.05 2.02 -5.13
CA GLU A 186 12.91 0.98 -4.55
C GLU A 186 13.19 1.32 -3.09
N VAL A 187 13.08 0.30 -2.25
CA VAL A 187 13.29 0.40 -0.80
C VAL A 187 14.11 -0.79 -0.33
N ARG A 188 15.00 -0.57 0.64
CA ARG A 188 15.76 -1.65 1.27
C ARG A 188 15.35 -1.79 2.73
N TYR A 189 14.89 -2.98 3.09
CA TYR A 189 14.66 -3.39 4.49
C TYR A 189 14.83 -4.90 4.64
N ALA A 190 15.14 -5.31 5.87
CA ALA A 190 15.44 -6.71 6.16
C ALA A 190 14.32 -7.65 5.71
N ASP A 191 14.71 -8.76 5.08
CA ASP A 191 13.79 -9.80 4.65
C ASP A 191 13.16 -10.45 5.90
N PRO A 192 11.81 -10.42 6.03
CA PRO A 192 11.14 -11.03 7.18
C PRO A 192 11.37 -12.53 7.30
N SER A 193 11.66 -13.23 6.20
CA SER A 193 11.97 -14.66 6.21
C SER A 193 13.31 -14.98 6.88
N THR A 194 14.28 -14.05 6.87
CA THR A 194 15.60 -14.24 7.51
C THR A 194 15.56 -14.04 9.02
N ARG A 195 14.58 -13.31 9.56
CA ARG A 195 14.40 -13.12 11.01
C ARG A 195 14.14 -14.43 11.76
N SER A 196 13.47 -15.39 11.12
CA SER A 196 13.22 -16.70 11.73
C SER A 196 14.50 -17.50 11.93
N PHE A 197 15.51 -17.33 11.07
CA PHE A 197 16.77 -18.05 11.16
C PHE A 197 17.61 -17.61 12.37
N ALA A 198 17.63 -16.30 12.67
CA ALA A 198 18.34 -15.78 13.86
C ALA A 198 17.67 -16.25 15.16
N GLY A 199 16.35 -16.33 15.21
CA GLY A 199 15.60 -16.89 16.34
C GLY A 199 15.89 -18.38 16.55
N TRP A 200 15.93 -19.17 15.48
CA TRP A 200 16.29 -20.59 15.51
C TRP A 200 17.73 -20.82 15.94
N ALA A 201 18.66 -20.04 15.43
CA ALA A 201 20.08 -20.13 15.82
C ALA A 201 20.27 -19.79 17.31
N GLY A 202 19.56 -18.77 17.83
CA GLY A 202 19.57 -18.42 19.25
C GLY A 202 19.01 -19.53 20.14
N MET A 203 17.92 -20.17 19.73
CA MET A 203 17.32 -21.28 20.45
C MET A 203 18.23 -22.53 20.43
N ALA A 204 18.84 -22.88 19.30
CA ALA A 204 19.78 -23.97 19.18
C ALA A 204 21.03 -23.73 20.04
N ALA A 205 21.60 -22.54 20.05
CA ALA A 205 22.71 -22.17 20.91
C ALA A 205 22.35 -22.25 22.40
N GLY A 206 21.17 -21.79 22.79
CA GLY A 206 20.67 -21.89 24.17
C GLY A 206 20.53 -23.34 24.65
N VAL A 207 19.97 -24.21 23.82
CA VAL A 207 19.86 -25.67 24.13
C VAL A 207 21.24 -26.30 24.24
N ALA A 208 22.18 -26.00 23.35
CA ALA A 208 23.55 -26.52 23.41
C ALA A 208 24.28 -26.12 24.71
N VAL A 209 24.16 -24.88 25.14
CA VAL A 209 24.72 -24.38 26.39
C VAL A 209 24.09 -25.09 27.60
N ALA A 210 22.76 -25.26 27.61
CA ALA A 210 22.08 -25.97 28.69
C ALA A 210 22.54 -27.42 28.81
N VAL A 211 22.65 -28.14 27.71
CA VAL A 211 23.13 -29.52 27.66
C VAL A 211 24.58 -29.59 28.16
N ALA A 212 25.47 -28.70 27.71
CA ALA A 212 26.84 -28.62 28.15
C ALA A 212 26.95 -28.35 29.67
N ALA A 213 26.12 -27.49 30.23
CA ALA A 213 26.06 -27.20 31.67
C ALA A 213 25.59 -28.43 32.48
N ILE A 214 24.58 -29.16 32.00
CA ILE A 214 24.11 -30.40 32.66
C ILE A 214 25.17 -31.50 32.65
N VAL A 215 25.80 -31.75 31.48
CA VAL A 215 26.86 -32.77 31.34
C VAL A 215 28.09 -32.40 32.16
N GLY A 216 28.50 -31.13 32.11
CA GLY A 216 29.63 -30.63 32.92
C GLY A 216 29.37 -30.72 34.41
N GLY A 217 28.16 -30.38 34.86
CA GLY A 217 27.72 -30.50 36.26
C GLY A 217 27.72 -31.95 36.75
N MET A 218 27.21 -32.89 35.93
CA MET A 218 27.24 -34.32 36.26
C MET A 218 28.67 -34.86 36.30
N ALA A 219 29.51 -34.51 35.33
CA ALA A 219 30.94 -34.90 35.34
C ALA A 219 31.70 -34.37 36.55
N TRP A 220 31.40 -33.13 36.99
CA TRP A 220 32.01 -32.57 38.20
C TRP A 220 31.50 -33.26 39.46
N ALA A 221 30.21 -33.59 39.56
CA ALA A 221 29.66 -34.31 40.71
C ALA A 221 30.14 -35.74 40.84
N THR A 222 30.42 -36.43 39.72
CA THR A 222 30.98 -37.81 39.73
C THR A 222 32.48 -37.83 40.05
N ARG A 223 33.24 -36.82 39.61
CA ARG A 223 34.68 -36.70 39.88
C ARG A 223 35.01 -36.66 41.36
N ASN A 224 34.14 -36.15 42.23
CA ASN A 224 34.36 -36.08 43.68
C ASN A 224 34.07 -37.39 44.44
N ARG A 225 33.53 -38.45 43.77
CA ARG A 225 33.19 -39.72 44.43
C ARG A 225 34.23 -40.82 44.29
N THR A 226 35.26 -40.66 43.43
CA THR A 226 36.32 -41.63 43.28
C THR A 226 37.54 -41.20 44.14
N ARG A 227 37.45 -41.45 45.45
CA ARG A 227 38.67 -41.50 46.26
C ARG A 227 39.41 -42.81 45.90
N PRO A 228 40.74 -42.80 45.56
CA PRO A 228 41.47 -44.04 45.35
C PRO A 228 41.48 -44.83 46.63
N PRO A 229 41.42 -46.17 46.55
CA PRO A 229 41.53 -47.05 47.73
C PRO A 229 42.86 -46.78 48.42
N ARG A 230 42.83 -46.65 49.76
CA ARG A 230 44.05 -46.52 50.60
C ARG A 230 44.90 -47.76 50.41
N PRO A 231 46.22 -47.67 50.16
CA PRO A 231 47.05 -48.86 50.06
C PRO A 231 47.05 -49.63 51.40
N PRO A 232 47.17 -50.98 51.39
CA PRO A 232 47.16 -51.78 52.58
C PRO A 232 48.36 -51.37 53.52
N ALA A 233 48.06 -51.26 54.80
CA ALA A 233 49.10 -51.00 55.82
C ALA A 233 50.14 -52.12 55.78
N GLU A 234 51.43 -51.78 55.57
CA GLU A 234 52.55 -52.68 55.66
C GLU A 234 52.64 -53.27 57.08
N GLN A 235 52.50 -54.56 57.22
CA GLN A 235 52.62 -55.24 58.50
C GLN A 235 54.13 -55.28 58.88
N PRO A 236 54.50 -54.92 60.09
CA PRO A 236 55.89 -55.02 60.52
C PRO A 236 56.33 -56.47 60.56
N VAL A 237 57.43 -56.78 59.86
CA VAL A 237 58.10 -58.08 59.89
C VAL A 237 58.67 -58.28 61.28
N ALA A 238 58.17 -59.28 61.99
CA ALA A 238 58.78 -59.68 63.29
C ALA A 238 60.16 -60.33 63.05
N THR A 239 61.17 -59.62 63.44
CA THR A 239 62.56 -60.15 63.46
C THR A 239 62.70 -61.10 64.67
N SER A 240 62.75 -62.43 64.35
CA SER A 240 63.11 -63.44 65.33
C SER A 240 64.64 -63.47 65.51
N SER A 241 65.13 -63.15 66.73
CA SER A 241 66.51 -63.28 67.15
C SER A 241 66.83 -64.73 67.48
N ARG A 242 67.95 -65.19 66.97
CA ARG A 242 68.81 -66.20 67.59
C ARG A 242 70.20 -65.86 67.31
#